data_1fa7c74dacfb13aaccab9c45bbb1f286
#
_entry.id   1fa7c74dacfb13aaccab9c45bbb1f286
#
_cell.length_a   1.000
_cell.length_b   1.000
_cell.length_c   1.000
_cell.angle_alpha   90.00
_cell.angle_beta   90.00
_cell.angle_gamma   90.00
#
_symmetry.space_group_name_H-M   'P 1'
#
loop_
_entity.id
_entity.type
_entity.pdbx_description
1 polymer ?
#
loop_
_entity_poly.entity_id
_entity_poly.type
_entity_poly.pdbx_seq_one_letter_code
_entity_poly.pdbx_strand_id
1 'polypeptide(L)'
;SSLPVTQADMLYIPEKSLSPAAQMEIRGLATFANPEFFRAQSMHQSVFGKPRLIDLSELRGGCVAIPRGCKTKLEQLLQETGVTAHYLDERQSDNQIVMTFKGTLRPEQQIAADQMLSYEDGIMSAPTGFGKTVIGAYLIAAIGLPTLVIVPKTALITQWKSQIGRASCRE
;
A
#
# COMPACT_ATOMS: atom_id res chain seq x y z
N SER A 1 -6.82 -16.40 22.17
CA SER A 1 -8.01 -15.60 21.81
C SER A 1 -7.94 -15.21 20.34
N SER A 2 -9.11 -14.92 19.75
CA SER A 2 -9.25 -14.60 18.31
C SER A 2 -9.69 -13.13 18.19
N LEU A 3 -9.03 -12.38 17.30
CA LEU A 3 -9.32 -10.98 17.02
C LEU A 3 -9.86 -10.85 15.58
N PRO A 4 -11.10 -10.35 15.40
CA PRO A 4 -11.61 -10.11 14.05
C PRO A 4 -10.95 -8.86 13.46
N VAL A 5 -10.51 -8.96 12.21
CA VAL A 5 -9.91 -7.88 11.43
C VAL A 5 -10.58 -7.82 10.07
N THR A 6 -11.24 -6.72 9.76
CA THR A 6 -11.79 -6.50 8.41
C THR A 6 -10.73 -5.83 7.54
N GLN A 7 -10.41 -6.45 6.42
CA GLN A 7 -9.47 -5.93 5.43
C GLN A 7 -10.27 -5.31 4.28
N ALA A 8 -10.23 -3.96 4.19
CA ALA A 8 -10.85 -3.18 3.13
C ALA A 8 -9.85 -2.16 2.56
N ASP A 9 -10.17 -0.88 2.51
CA ASP A 9 -9.23 0.22 2.23
C ASP A 9 -8.14 0.34 3.32
N MET A 10 -8.50 0.00 4.57
CA MET A 10 -7.60 -0.13 5.71
C MET A 10 -7.84 -1.50 6.40
N LEU A 11 -7.12 -1.76 7.49
CA LEU A 11 -7.40 -2.84 8.43
C LEU A 11 -8.25 -2.27 9.57
N TYR A 12 -9.44 -2.79 9.74
CA TYR A 12 -10.40 -2.36 10.77
C TYR A 12 -10.46 -3.38 11.88
N ILE A 13 -10.19 -2.96 13.11
CA ILE A 13 -10.22 -3.78 14.30
C ILE A 13 -11.26 -3.19 15.28
N PRO A 14 -12.32 -3.92 15.68
CA PRO A 14 -13.34 -3.40 16.56
C PRO A 14 -12.76 -2.96 17.91
N GLU A 15 -13.01 -1.71 18.32
CA GLU A 15 -12.52 -1.15 19.59
C GLU A 15 -12.96 -1.98 20.80
N LYS A 16 -14.21 -2.49 20.78
CA LYS A 16 -14.77 -3.33 21.85
C LYS A 16 -14.02 -4.65 22.07
N SER A 17 -13.24 -5.09 21.09
CA SER A 17 -12.43 -6.31 21.18
C SER A 17 -11.02 -6.03 21.71
N LEU A 18 -10.69 -4.78 22.01
CA LEU A 18 -9.37 -4.33 22.41
C LEU A 18 -9.40 -3.67 23.79
N SER A 19 -8.38 -3.97 24.61
CA SER A 19 -8.10 -3.16 25.80
C SER A 19 -7.56 -1.77 25.38
N PRO A 20 -7.64 -0.75 26.25
CA PRO A 20 -7.04 0.56 25.95
C PRO A 20 -5.54 0.48 25.61
N ALA A 21 -4.80 -0.40 26.26
CA ALA A 21 -3.39 -0.62 25.97
C ALA A 21 -3.19 -1.21 24.57
N ALA A 22 -3.95 -2.24 24.20
CA ALA A 22 -3.89 -2.85 22.86
C ALA A 22 -4.27 -1.85 21.77
N GLN A 23 -5.25 -0.97 22.00
CA GLN A 23 -5.58 0.10 21.05
C GLN A 23 -4.40 1.03 20.82
N MET A 24 -3.70 1.43 21.88
CA MET A 24 -2.50 2.30 21.77
C MET A 24 -1.38 1.60 21.02
N GLU A 25 -1.11 0.33 21.29
CA GLU A 25 -0.08 -0.45 20.61
C GLU A 25 -0.39 -0.61 19.13
N ILE A 26 -1.62 -0.98 18.76
CA ILE A 26 -2.06 -1.13 17.38
C ILE A 26 -1.96 0.20 16.62
N ARG A 27 -2.40 1.31 17.21
CA ARG A 27 -2.24 2.64 16.62
C ARG A 27 -0.78 3.04 16.45
N GLY A 28 0.07 2.64 17.41
CA GLY A 28 1.52 2.83 17.32
C GLY A 28 2.16 2.18 16.08
N LEU A 29 1.59 1.09 15.55
CA LEU A 29 2.06 0.44 14.33
C LEU A 29 1.96 1.35 13.09
N ALA A 30 0.99 2.28 13.10
CA ALA A 30 0.74 3.25 12.05
C ALA A 30 1.40 4.61 12.30
N THR A 31 2.18 4.73 13.37
CA THR A 31 2.84 5.97 13.78
C THR A 31 4.34 5.89 13.49
N PHE A 32 4.89 6.93 12.88
CA PHE A 32 6.31 6.99 12.54
C PHE A 32 6.87 8.41 12.63
N ALA A 33 8.21 8.51 12.73
CA ALA A 33 8.93 9.78 12.77
C ALA A 33 8.74 10.55 11.46
N ASN A 34 8.40 11.84 11.54
CA ASN A 34 8.24 12.70 10.37
C ASN A 34 9.61 13.10 9.79
N PRO A 35 9.99 12.63 8.60
CA PRO A 35 11.29 12.93 8.02
C PRO A 35 11.50 14.43 7.77
N GLU A 36 10.42 15.17 7.46
CA GLU A 36 10.50 16.61 7.21
C GLU A 36 10.80 17.40 8.49
N PHE A 37 10.25 16.97 9.64
CA PHE A 37 10.56 17.56 10.94
C PHE A 37 12.05 17.41 11.25
N PHE A 38 12.55 16.19 11.18
CA PHE A 38 13.97 15.92 11.54
C PHE A 38 14.94 16.52 10.53
N ARG A 39 14.59 16.59 9.25
CA ARG A 39 15.38 17.30 8.24
C ARG A 39 15.45 18.80 8.53
N ALA A 40 14.32 19.45 8.82
CA ALA A 40 14.30 20.85 9.16
C ALA A 40 15.11 21.12 10.44
N GLN A 41 14.95 20.28 11.46
CA GLN A 41 15.70 20.36 12.71
C GLN A 41 17.21 20.24 12.48
N SER A 42 17.65 19.26 11.68
CA SER A 42 19.09 19.07 11.38
C SER A 42 19.69 20.23 10.58
N MET A 43 18.89 20.91 9.78
CA MET A 43 19.27 22.09 9.00
C MET A 43 19.07 23.41 9.76
N HIS A 44 18.74 23.37 11.04
CA HIS A 44 18.42 24.56 11.87
C HIS A 44 17.31 25.44 11.25
N GLN A 45 16.38 24.83 10.51
CA GLN A 45 15.23 25.50 9.93
C GLN A 45 14.01 25.40 10.85
N SER A 46 13.01 26.26 10.62
CA SER A 46 11.77 26.23 11.39
C SER A 46 11.04 24.90 11.25
N VAL A 47 10.69 24.33 12.39
CA VAL A 47 9.83 23.12 12.50
C VAL A 47 8.36 23.48 12.76
N PHE A 48 8.02 24.76 12.72
CA PHE A 48 6.65 25.22 12.94
C PHE A 48 5.69 24.59 11.92
N GLY A 49 4.57 24.08 12.40
CA GLY A 49 3.58 23.40 11.56
C GLY A 49 3.97 21.99 11.09
N LYS A 50 5.15 21.48 11.48
CA LYS A 50 5.58 20.11 11.18
C LYS A 50 5.46 19.25 12.42
N PRO A 51 4.52 18.28 12.48
CA PRO A 51 4.44 17.37 13.62
C PRO A 51 5.69 16.49 13.66
N ARG A 52 6.13 16.16 14.87
CA ARG A 52 7.30 15.28 15.08
C ARG A 52 7.02 13.83 14.67
N LEU A 53 5.78 13.40 14.89
CA LEU A 53 5.29 12.07 14.52
C LEU A 53 4.13 12.22 13.53
N ILE A 54 4.03 11.29 12.60
CA ILE A 54 2.89 11.13 11.71
C ILE A 54 2.14 9.90 12.20
N ASP A 55 0.87 10.08 12.55
CA ASP A 55 -0.06 9.01 12.91
C ASP A 55 -1.06 8.83 11.75
N LEU A 56 -1.05 7.66 11.15
CA LEU A 56 -1.96 7.26 10.06
C LEU A 56 -3.10 6.38 10.56
N SER A 57 -3.22 6.18 11.89
CA SER A 57 -4.36 5.48 12.47
C SER A 57 -5.58 6.38 12.54
N GLU A 58 -6.75 5.78 12.38
CA GLU A 58 -8.03 6.47 12.51
C GLU A 58 -8.93 5.71 13.48
N LEU A 59 -9.84 6.44 14.15
CA LEU A 59 -10.99 5.85 14.84
C LEU A 59 -12.22 6.04 13.95
N ARG A 60 -12.72 4.96 13.38
CA ARG A 60 -13.77 5.02 12.36
C ARG A 60 -14.81 3.91 12.59
N GLY A 61 -16.06 4.30 12.76
CA GLY A 61 -17.16 3.35 12.89
C GLY A 61 -17.03 2.39 14.08
N GLY A 62 -16.44 2.82 15.21
CA GLY A 62 -16.19 1.97 16.37
C GLY A 62 -15.07 0.95 16.17
N CYS A 63 -14.19 1.22 15.21
CA CYS A 63 -12.98 0.44 14.93
C CYS A 63 -11.74 1.30 14.99
N VAL A 64 -10.64 0.71 15.43
CA VAL A 64 -9.29 1.21 15.15
C VAL A 64 -8.95 0.82 13.71
N ALA A 65 -8.71 1.80 12.86
CA ALA A 65 -8.31 1.60 11.47
C ALA A 65 -6.84 1.94 11.30
N ILE A 66 -6.07 1.03 10.68
CA ILE A 66 -4.66 1.22 10.36
C ILE A 66 -4.40 0.87 8.89
N PRO A 67 -3.40 1.49 8.24
CA PRO A 67 -3.05 1.19 6.85
C PRO A 67 -2.77 -0.31 6.63
N ARG A 68 -3.17 -0.84 5.47
CA ARG A 68 -2.95 -2.25 5.10
C ARG A 68 -1.49 -2.68 5.17
N GLY A 69 -0.56 -1.78 4.84
CA GLY A 69 0.88 -2.03 4.97
C GLY A 69 1.36 -2.33 6.40
N CYS A 70 0.50 -2.13 7.42
CA CYS A 70 0.79 -2.52 8.80
C CYS A 70 0.43 -3.99 9.10
N LYS A 71 -0.12 -4.77 8.15
CA LYS A 71 -0.60 -6.14 8.36
C LYS A 71 0.43 -7.04 9.02
N THR A 72 1.63 -7.12 8.44
CA THR A 72 2.71 -7.96 8.97
C THR A 72 3.12 -7.56 10.40
N LYS A 73 3.18 -6.25 10.68
CA LYS A 73 3.48 -5.77 12.03
C LYS A 73 2.34 -6.09 13.01
N LEU A 74 1.10 -5.99 12.57
CA LEU A 74 -0.06 -6.38 13.37
C LEU A 74 -0.01 -7.88 13.70
N GLU A 75 0.27 -8.73 12.73
CA GLU A 75 0.41 -10.18 12.93
C GLU A 75 1.52 -10.53 13.91
N GLN A 76 2.67 -9.86 13.82
CA GLN A 76 3.78 -10.03 14.76
C GLN A 76 3.36 -9.63 16.19
N LEU A 77 2.74 -8.45 16.36
CA LEU A 77 2.24 -7.99 17.66
C LEU A 77 1.23 -8.97 18.27
N LEU A 78 0.29 -9.46 17.46
CA LEU A 78 -0.72 -10.41 17.91
C LEU A 78 -0.10 -11.76 18.26
N GLN A 79 0.88 -12.23 17.53
CA GLN A 79 1.61 -13.46 17.81
C GLN A 79 2.35 -13.38 19.16
N GLU A 80 3.00 -12.25 19.46
CA GLU A 80 3.68 -12.00 20.72
C GLU A 80 2.72 -12.04 21.93
N THR A 81 1.47 -11.63 21.70
CA THR A 81 0.43 -11.63 22.74
C THR A 81 -0.43 -12.91 22.77
N GLY A 82 -0.10 -13.91 21.94
CA GLY A 82 -0.86 -15.17 21.84
C GLY A 82 -2.27 -15.02 21.27
N VAL A 83 -2.51 -13.98 20.49
CA VAL A 83 -3.78 -13.69 19.81
C VAL A 83 -3.67 -14.04 18.34
N THR A 84 -4.71 -14.64 17.75
CA THR A 84 -4.76 -14.95 16.32
C THR A 84 -5.74 -13.99 15.65
N ALA A 85 -5.29 -13.35 14.54
CA ALA A 85 -6.16 -12.53 13.72
C ALA A 85 -7.06 -13.41 12.85
N HIS A 86 -8.34 -13.08 12.77
CA HIS A 86 -9.28 -13.60 11.79
C HIS A 86 -9.62 -12.51 10.79
N TYR A 87 -9.12 -12.65 9.56
CA TYR A 87 -9.35 -11.68 8.50
C TYR A 87 -10.66 -11.95 7.76
N LEU A 88 -11.51 -10.91 7.69
CA LEU A 88 -12.63 -10.84 6.75
C LEU A 88 -12.20 -9.91 5.61
N ASP A 89 -12.08 -10.47 4.40
CA ASP A 89 -11.69 -9.70 3.22
C ASP A 89 -12.94 -9.07 2.58
N GLU A 90 -13.09 -7.77 2.73
CA GLU A 90 -14.15 -6.96 2.11
C GLU A 90 -13.61 -6.08 0.97
N ARG A 91 -12.43 -6.39 0.43
CA ARG A 91 -11.92 -5.69 -0.75
C ARG A 91 -12.82 -6.01 -1.94
N GLN A 92 -13.38 -4.98 -2.54
CA GLN A 92 -14.21 -5.14 -3.73
C GLN A 92 -13.34 -5.55 -4.92
N SER A 93 -13.52 -6.76 -5.42
CA SER A 93 -12.79 -7.31 -6.58
C SER A 93 -13.71 -7.67 -7.76
N ASP A 94 -14.98 -7.27 -7.71
CA ASP A 94 -16.00 -7.80 -8.61
C ASP A 94 -15.96 -7.24 -10.04
N ASN A 95 -15.18 -6.19 -10.29
CA ASN A 95 -15.04 -5.56 -11.59
C ASN A 95 -13.76 -6.03 -12.29
N GLN A 96 -13.74 -7.24 -12.80
CA GLN A 96 -12.65 -7.67 -13.68
C GLN A 96 -12.64 -6.84 -14.98
N ILE A 97 -11.46 -6.38 -15.38
CA ILE A 97 -11.25 -5.77 -16.69
C ILE A 97 -10.46 -6.72 -17.58
N VAL A 98 -10.96 -6.93 -18.79
CA VAL A 98 -10.21 -7.67 -19.81
C VAL A 98 -9.23 -6.70 -20.45
N MET A 99 -7.94 -6.91 -20.22
CA MET A 99 -6.87 -6.08 -20.76
C MET A 99 -5.70 -6.96 -21.17
N THR A 100 -5.26 -6.86 -22.42
CA THR A 100 -4.14 -7.64 -22.94
C THR A 100 -2.91 -6.78 -23.06
N PHE A 101 -1.80 -7.21 -22.48
CA PHE A 101 -0.51 -6.56 -22.63
C PHE A 101 0.07 -6.87 -24.04
N LYS A 102 0.21 -5.83 -24.87
CA LYS A 102 0.80 -5.93 -26.20
C LYS A 102 2.28 -5.51 -26.16
N GLY A 103 3.10 -6.37 -25.65
CA GLY A 103 4.54 -6.11 -25.55
C GLY A 103 5.28 -7.34 -25.08
N THR A 104 6.60 -7.22 -25.04
CA THR A 104 7.46 -8.27 -24.45
C THR A 104 8.31 -7.62 -23.38
N LEU A 105 8.27 -8.15 -22.18
CA LEU A 105 9.18 -7.75 -21.12
C LEU A 105 10.57 -8.34 -21.40
N ARG A 106 11.61 -7.59 -21.08
CA ARG A 106 12.96 -8.13 -21.02
C ARG A 106 13.07 -9.14 -19.86
N PRO A 107 14.01 -10.08 -19.89
CA PRO A 107 14.13 -11.11 -18.83
C PRO A 107 14.17 -10.52 -17.42
N GLU A 108 14.95 -9.48 -17.20
CA GLU A 108 15.06 -8.82 -15.91
C GLU A 108 13.78 -8.08 -15.48
N GLN A 109 12.99 -7.59 -16.44
CA GLN A 109 11.69 -6.97 -16.19
C GLN A 109 10.65 -8.03 -15.85
N GLN A 110 10.69 -9.18 -16.48
CA GLN A 110 9.80 -10.31 -16.20
C GLN A 110 10.02 -10.81 -14.78
N ILE A 111 11.27 -11.01 -14.37
CA ILE A 111 11.61 -11.42 -12.99
C ILE A 111 11.04 -10.42 -11.98
N ALA A 112 11.21 -9.12 -12.22
CA ALA A 112 10.69 -8.08 -11.34
C ALA A 112 9.15 -8.09 -11.28
N ALA A 113 8.49 -8.28 -12.42
CA ALA A 113 7.04 -8.36 -12.51
C ALA A 113 6.48 -9.59 -11.79
N ASP A 114 7.09 -10.76 -11.97
CA ASP A 114 6.69 -12.00 -11.32
C ASP A 114 6.84 -11.90 -9.79
N GLN A 115 7.91 -11.27 -9.32
CA GLN A 115 8.07 -10.99 -7.89
C GLN A 115 6.99 -10.03 -7.37
N MET A 116 6.66 -8.97 -8.10
CA MET A 116 5.60 -8.05 -7.70
C MET A 116 4.23 -8.73 -7.63
N LEU A 117 3.94 -9.67 -8.55
CA LEU A 117 2.68 -10.43 -8.58
C LEU A 117 2.57 -11.46 -7.46
N SER A 118 3.68 -11.88 -6.86
CA SER A 118 3.68 -12.87 -5.77
C SER A 118 3.37 -12.28 -4.39
N TYR A 119 3.27 -10.95 -4.28
CA TYR A 119 2.95 -10.23 -3.05
C TYR A 119 1.74 -9.32 -3.22
N GLU A 120 0.98 -9.10 -2.14
CA GLU A 120 -0.18 -8.18 -2.17
C GLU A 120 0.27 -6.71 -2.26
N ASP A 121 1.40 -6.37 -1.68
CA ASP A 121 2.01 -5.04 -1.71
C ASP A 121 3.53 -5.13 -1.74
N GLY A 122 4.19 -4.08 -2.24
CA GLY A 122 5.63 -4.08 -2.35
C GLY A 122 6.17 -2.79 -2.99
N ILE A 123 7.49 -2.65 -2.95
CA ILE A 123 8.22 -1.53 -3.55
C ILE A 123 9.21 -2.08 -4.57
N MET A 124 9.02 -1.70 -5.85
CA MET A 124 9.99 -1.98 -6.89
C MET A 124 11.01 -0.84 -6.99
N SER A 125 12.22 -1.07 -6.53
CA SER A 125 13.34 -0.16 -6.70
C SER A 125 14.10 -0.53 -7.98
N ALA A 126 14.16 0.39 -8.94
CA ALA A 126 14.84 0.18 -10.21
C ALA A 126 15.43 1.48 -10.76
N PRO A 127 16.57 1.45 -11.46
CA PRO A 127 17.22 2.64 -12.03
C PRO A 127 16.35 3.33 -13.08
N THR A 128 16.74 4.56 -13.44
CA THR A 128 16.12 5.27 -14.55
C THR A 128 16.37 4.49 -15.86
N GLY A 129 15.35 4.42 -16.72
CA GLY A 129 15.44 3.65 -17.98
C GLY A 129 15.14 2.15 -17.84
N PHE A 130 15.00 1.60 -16.65
CA PHE A 130 14.66 0.18 -16.44
C PHE A 130 13.33 -0.23 -17.09
N GLY A 131 12.41 0.73 -17.31
CA GLY A 131 11.08 0.47 -17.86
C GLY A 131 10.00 0.24 -16.82
N LYS A 132 10.10 0.91 -15.67
CA LYS A 132 9.10 0.84 -14.58
C LYS A 132 7.66 1.00 -15.05
N THR A 133 7.42 1.94 -15.98
CA THR A 133 6.08 2.20 -16.52
C THR A 133 5.58 1.04 -17.39
N VAL A 134 6.47 0.38 -18.13
CA VAL A 134 6.12 -0.81 -18.95
C VAL A 134 5.77 -1.98 -18.05
N ILE A 135 6.54 -2.21 -16.98
CA ILE A 135 6.23 -3.23 -15.97
C ILE A 135 4.89 -2.92 -15.31
N GLY A 136 4.64 -1.65 -14.95
CA GLY A 136 3.35 -1.24 -14.39
C GLY A 136 2.17 -1.52 -15.33
N ALA A 137 2.30 -1.25 -16.62
CA ALA A 137 1.27 -1.58 -17.61
C ALA A 137 1.05 -3.11 -17.73
N TYR A 138 2.12 -3.89 -17.68
CA TYR A 138 2.03 -5.36 -17.63
C TYR A 138 1.30 -5.85 -16.38
N LEU A 139 1.65 -5.31 -15.19
CA LEU A 139 1.00 -5.68 -13.94
C LEU A 139 -0.51 -5.36 -13.95
N ILE A 140 -0.90 -4.20 -14.48
CA ILE A 140 -2.32 -3.83 -14.63
C ILE A 140 -3.07 -4.87 -15.49
N ALA A 141 -2.48 -5.27 -16.61
CA ALA A 141 -3.08 -6.27 -17.47
C ALA A 141 -3.12 -7.67 -16.83
N ALA A 142 -2.04 -8.06 -16.13
CA ALA A 142 -1.93 -9.36 -15.48
C ALA A 142 -2.89 -9.51 -14.29
N ILE A 143 -3.09 -8.44 -13.52
CA ILE A 143 -4.01 -8.42 -12.37
C ILE A 143 -5.48 -8.38 -12.85
N GLY A 144 -5.77 -7.70 -13.96
CA GLY A 144 -7.12 -7.63 -14.53
C GLY A 144 -8.15 -6.92 -13.66
N LEU A 145 -7.73 -6.00 -12.81
CA LEU A 145 -8.60 -5.20 -11.94
C LEU A 145 -8.49 -3.70 -12.25
N PRO A 146 -9.55 -2.91 -11.99
CA PRO A 146 -9.48 -1.45 -12.07
C PRO A 146 -8.33 -0.93 -11.21
N THR A 147 -7.43 -0.19 -11.83
CA THR A 147 -6.18 0.25 -11.20
C THR A 147 -6.10 1.77 -11.18
N LEU A 148 -5.77 2.34 -10.02
CA LEU A 148 -5.45 3.74 -9.85
C LEU A 148 -3.94 3.96 -9.85
N VAL A 149 -3.43 4.76 -10.80
CA VAL A 149 -2.02 5.15 -10.87
C VAL A 149 -1.87 6.56 -10.34
N ILE A 150 -1.12 6.73 -9.24
CA ILE A 150 -0.86 8.02 -8.62
C ILE A 150 0.56 8.47 -8.98
N VAL A 151 0.69 9.69 -9.49
CA VAL A 151 1.97 10.25 -9.90
C VAL A 151 2.16 11.67 -9.36
N PRO A 152 3.40 12.08 -9.03
CA PRO A 152 3.65 13.37 -8.38
C PRO A 152 3.66 14.58 -9.35
N LYS A 153 3.66 14.36 -10.67
CA LYS A 153 3.75 15.43 -11.68
C LYS A 153 2.84 15.16 -12.87
N THR A 154 2.20 16.20 -13.39
CA THR A 154 1.29 16.13 -14.55
C THR A 154 1.96 15.56 -15.80
N ALA A 155 3.23 15.88 -16.05
CA ALA A 155 3.99 15.32 -17.18
C ALA A 155 4.04 13.78 -17.18
N LEU A 156 4.06 13.16 -15.99
CA LEU A 156 4.02 11.70 -15.85
C LEU A 156 2.65 11.12 -16.21
N ILE A 157 1.56 11.87 -16.04
CA ILE A 157 0.22 11.44 -16.47
C ILE A 157 0.20 11.18 -17.98
N THR A 158 0.74 12.12 -18.76
CA THR A 158 0.83 11.98 -20.23
C THR A 158 1.70 10.80 -20.63
N GLN A 159 2.83 10.61 -19.94
CA GLN A 159 3.71 9.46 -20.15
C GLN A 159 2.99 8.14 -19.88
N TRP A 160 2.32 8.03 -18.73
CA TRP A 160 1.57 6.82 -18.36
C TRP A 160 0.44 6.52 -19.35
N LYS A 161 -0.38 7.54 -19.72
CA LYS A 161 -1.44 7.38 -20.73
C LYS A 161 -0.90 6.86 -22.06
N SER A 162 0.21 7.41 -22.54
CA SER A 162 0.86 6.97 -23.79
C SER A 162 1.38 5.52 -23.69
N GLN A 163 1.98 5.15 -22.57
CA GLN A 163 2.52 3.79 -22.38
C GLN A 163 1.42 2.75 -22.21
N ILE A 164 0.40 3.03 -21.41
CA ILE A 164 -0.77 2.14 -21.27
C ILE A 164 -1.45 1.98 -22.63
N GLY A 165 -1.68 3.05 -23.38
CA GLY A 165 -2.31 2.98 -24.70
C GLY A 165 -1.51 2.21 -25.75
N ARG A 166 -0.19 2.09 -25.59
CA ARG A 166 0.67 1.28 -26.48
C ARG A 166 0.81 -0.17 -26.00
N ALA A 167 0.84 -0.37 -24.69
CA ALA A 167 1.13 -1.65 -24.08
C ALA A 167 -0.13 -2.48 -23.77
N SER A 168 -1.31 -1.87 -23.79
CA SER A 168 -2.57 -2.54 -23.49
C SER A 168 -3.67 -2.06 -24.43
N CYS A 169 -4.46 -2.99 -24.99
CA CYS A 169 -5.73 -2.68 -25.65
C CYS A 169 -6.89 -3.18 -24.82
N ARG A 170 -7.98 -2.38 -24.74
CA ARG A 170 -9.30 -2.92 -24.42
C ARG A 170 -9.80 -3.66 -25.66
N GLU A 171 -10.23 -4.89 -25.51
CA GLU A 171 -11.12 -5.56 -26.45
C GLU A 171 -12.55 -5.09 -26.18
#